data_c52aa5f79e745c2e316572bc9a73ab0e
#
_entry.id   c52aa5f79e745c2e316572bc9a73ab0e
#
_cell.length_a   1.000
_cell.length_b   1.000
_cell.length_c   1.000
_cell.angle_alpha   90.00
_cell.angle_beta   90.00
_cell.angle_gamma   90.00
#
_symmetry.space_group_name_H-M   'P 1'
#
loop_
_entity.id
_entity.type
_entity.pdbx_description
1 polymer ?
#
loop_
_entity_poly.entity_id
_entity_poly.type
_entity_poly.pdbx_seq_one_letter_code
_entity_poly.pdbx_strand_id
1 'polypeptide(L)'
;MSSRRPKLILVYEPENACFERLVADGHVPGRAAEIASYLAQSTDIAPEFDALAAACQTRGLSFAPVALDDAANLLAGEDPKTTLVWTLTDGIAYFRGGAAPALARLNGLKLLGADDALFALCQDKFRSGAVLGALGLPVPQSGLARDGRWLAEPPASPAGWFVKPNRLGAKIGIWPDSRSRDLGHALELSRRVFAAYRDDVVVQPYVTGRNARASFLGLKPDTGVEALGIVFVESGSDFQTMEDSLALYGDTGEAARAAGTYAEPVLLPVAASQPRADARIRGIAQSLIAGLGLRDVFSVDFRVEADDSIHLIEFEVCPGLPCFDFRAYCRTQWEMGLADAMAATAASRFLASPTK
;
A
#
# COMPACT_ATOMS: atom_id res chain seq x y z
N MET A 1 -16.41 -36.46 -12.58
CA MET A 1 -16.40 -35.36 -11.60
C MET A 1 -16.08 -34.10 -12.36
N SER A 2 -17.04 -33.17 -12.49
CA SER A 2 -16.79 -31.87 -13.11
C SER A 2 -15.78 -31.14 -12.24
N SER A 3 -14.56 -30.88 -12.73
CA SER A 3 -13.59 -30.06 -12.01
C SER A 3 -14.20 -28.67 -11.87
N ARG A 4 -14.48 -28.25 -10.64
CA ARG A 4 -14.92 -26.88 -10.40
C ARG A 4 -13.89 -25.93 -11.00
N ARG A 5 -14.36 -24.91 -11.71
CA ARG A 5 -13.50 -23.88 -12.34
C ARG A 5 -12.76 -23.13 -11.24
N PRO A 6 -11.46 -22.84 -11.39
CA PRO A 6 -10.73 -21.98 -10.46
C PRO A 6 -11.44 -20.64 -10.27
N LYS A 7 -11.42 -20.11 -9.04
CA LYS A 7 -12.17 -18.93 -8.63
C LYS A 7 -11.26 -17.92 -7.92
N LEU A 8 -11.31 -16.68 -8.37
CA LEU A 8 -10.74 -15.55 -7.67
C LEU A 8 -11.84 -14.86 -6.84
N ILE A 9 -11.64 -14.78 -5.54
CA ILE A 9 -12.43 -13.93 -4.65
C ILE A 9 -11.60 -12.70 -4.31
N LEU A 10 -12.15 -11.52 -4.62
CA LEU A 10 -11.57 -10.24 -4.28
C LEU A 10 -12.32 -9.67 -3.08
N VAL A 11 -11.66 -9.62 -1.92
CA VAL A 11 -12.23 -9.01 -0.72
C VAL A 11 -11.86 -7.54 -0.67
N TYR A 12 -12.85 -6.67 -0.58
CA TYR A 12 -12.68 -5.23 -0.54
C TYR A 12 -13.57 -4.58 0.54
N GLU A 13 -13.27 -3.37 0.96
CA GLU A 13 -14.13 -2.60 1.86
C GLU A 13 -14.79 -1.47 1.07
N PRO A 14 -16.14 -1.48 0.89
CA PRO A 14 -16.86 -0.38 0.27
C PRO A 14 -16.74 0.91 1.09
N GLU A 15 -16.72 2.07 0.43
CA GLU A 15 -16.58 3.37 1.08
C GLU A 15 -17.65 3.61 2.16
N ASN A 16 -18.90 3.31 1.85
CA ASN A 16 -20.01 3.45 2.81
C ASN A 16 -19.86 2.56 4.04
N ALA A 17 -19.42 1.31 3.87
CA ALA A 17 -19.19 0.40 4.99
C ALA A 17 -18.01 0.89 5.86
N CYS A 18 -16.96 1.41 5.26
CA CYS A 18 -15.85 2.05 5.97
C CYS A 18 -16.34 3.27 6.77
N PHE A 19 -17.13 4.14 6.16
CA PHE A 19 -17.71 5.31 6.83
C PHE A 19 -18.56 4.91 8.04
N GLU A 20 -19.51 4.00 7.86
CA GLU A 20 -20.41 3.54 8.93
C GLU A 20 -19.62 2.95 10.10
N ARG A 21 -18.61 2.16 9.81
CA ARG A 21 -17.72 1.59 10.82
C ARG A 21 -16.96 2.67 11.60
N LEU A 22 -16.38 3.64 10.92
CA LEU A 22 -15.65 4.73 11.58
C LEU A 22 -16.56 5.56 12.49
N VAL A 23 -17.80 5.82 12.08
CA VAL A 23 -18.79 6.47 12.94
C VAL A 23 -19.15 5.61 14.16
N ALA A 24 -19.34 4.30 13.97
CA ALA A 24 -19.59 3.36 15.07
C ALA A 24 -18.40 3.28 16.06
N ASP A 25 -17.17 3.44 15.56
CA ASP A 25 -15.94 3.49 16.36
C ASP A 25 -15.73 4.84 17.06
N GLY A 26 -16.68 5.79 16.89
CA GLY A 26 -16.72 7.07 17.61
C GLY A 26 -16.03 8.24 16.89
N HIS A 27 -15.73 8.11 15.59
CA HIS A 27 -15.27 9.23 14.79
C HIS A 27 -16.44 10.19 14.48
N VAL A 28 -16.15 11.48 14.49
CA VAL A 28 -17.16 12.46 14.04
C VAL A 28 -17.45 12.28 12.55
N PRO A 29 -18.71 12.43 12.10
CA PRO A 29 -19.10 12.09 10.73
C PRO A 29 -18.24 12.74 9.64
N GLY A 30 -17.89 14.04 9.78
CA GLY A 30 -17.05 14.72 8.81
C GLY A 30 -15.65 14.08 8.67
N ARG A 31 -15.03 13.67 9.80
CA ARG A 31 -13.74 12.98 9.78
C ARG A 31 -13.87 11.56 9.25
N ALA A 32 -14.95 10.86 9.60
CA ALA A 32 -15.22 9.52 9.08
C ALA A 32 -15.39 9.53 7.55
N ALA A 33 -16.12 10.50 7.01
CA ALA A 33 -16.28 10.67 5.56
C ALA A 33 -14.95 10.97 4.86
N GLU A 34 -14.14 11.87 5.42
CA GLU A 34 -12.82 12.21 4.90
C GLU A 34 -11.91 10.98 4.83
N ILE A 35 -11.85 10.18 5.91
CA ILE A 35 -11.04 8.97 5.95
C ILE A 35 -11.57 7.92 4.97
N ALA A 36 -12.88 7.66 4.96
CA ALA A 36 -13.50 6.64 4.11
C ALA A 36 -13.32 6.95 2.62
N SER A 37 -13.60 8.18 2.21
CA SER A 37 -13.38 8.63 0.83
C SER A 37 -11.91 8.53 0.42
N TYR A 38 -11.01 8.84 1.34
CA TYR A 38 -9.59 8.74 1.11
C TYR A 38 -9.11 7.30 0.91
N LEU A 39 -9.60 6.38 1.73
CA LEU A 39 -9.28 4.95 1.61
C LEU A 39 -9.85 4.34 0.34
N ALA A 40 -11.09 4.70 -0.02
CA ALA A 40 -11.75 4.22 -1.23
C ALA A 40 -10.93 4.47 -2.49
N GLN A 41 -10.22 5.60 -2.57
CA GLN A 41 -9.38 5.93 -3.73
C GLN A 41 -8.23 4.95 -3.94
N SER A 42 -7.71 4.36 -2.87
CA SER A 42 -6.62 3.38 -2.94
C SER A 42 -7.14 1.95 -3.10
N THR A 43 -8.36 1.67 -2.70
CA THR A 43 -8.89 0.30 -2.59
C THR A 43 -10.19 0.06 -3.35
N ASP A 44 -10.92 1.12 -3.75
CA ASP A 44 -12.15 0.96 -4.51
C ASP A 44 -11.86 0.63 -5.97
N ILE A 45 -11.93 -0.66 -6.26
CA ILE A 45 -11.80 -1.22 -7.60
C ILE A 45 -13.16 -1.60 -8.20
N ALA A 46 -14.26 -1.21 -7.57
CA ALA A 46 -15.60 -1.52 -8.06
C ALA A 46 -15.84 -1.10 -9.52
N PRO A 47 -15.31 0.05 -10.01
CA PRO A 47 -15.43 0.42 -11.42
C PRO A 47 -14.76 -0.58 -12.38
N GLU A 48 -13.84 -1.41 -11.91
CA GLU A 48 -13.12 -2.41 -12.72
C GLU A 48 -13.76 -3.82 -12.65
N PHE A 49 -14.80 -4.05 -11.86
CA PHE A 49 -15.32 -5.41 -11.63
C PHE A 49 -15.74 -6.12 -12.91
N ASP A 50 -16.43 -5.45 -13.83
CA ASP A 50 -16.86 -6.05 -15.09
C ASP A 50 -15.66 -6.39 -15.99
N ALA A 51 -14.69 -5.48 -16.09
CA ALA A 51 -13.47 -5.70 -16.85
C ALA A 51 -12.64 -6.85 -16.25
N LEU A 52 -12.53 -6.89 -14.92
CA LEU A 52 -11.81 -7.94 -14.20
C LEU A 52 -12.50 -9.29 -14.33
N ALA A 53 -13.84 -9.34 -14.27
CA ALA A 53 -14.62 -10.55 -14.51
C ALA A 53 -14.37 -11.10 -15.93
N ALA A 54 -14.41 -10.24 -16.94
CA ALA A 54 -14.12 -10.61 -18.33
C ALA A 54 -12.66 -11.10 -18.51
N ALA A 55 -11.69 -10.40 -17.94
CA ALA A 55 -10.29 -10.78 -17.98
C ALA A 55 -10.00 -12.10 -17.25
N CYS A 56 -10.64 -12.34 -16.11
CA CYS A 56 -10.61 -13.63 -15.41
C CYS A 56 -11.20 -14.75 -16.28
N GLN A 57 -12.37 -14.50 -16.88
CA GLN A 57 -13.03 -15.48 -17.74
C GLN A 57 -12.14 -15.91 -18.92
N THR A 58 -11.47 -14.96 -19.56
CA THR A 58 -10.52 -15.23 -20.65
C THR A 58 -9.38 -16.15 -20.20
N ARG A 59 -9.00 -16.10 -18.93
CA ARG A 59 -7.95 -16.93 -18.32
C ARG A 59 -8.47 -18.21 -17.64
N GLY A 60 -9.73 -18.54 -17.84
CA GLY A 60 -10.31 -19.75 -17.26
C GLY A 60 -10.68 -19.63 -15.78
N LEU A 61 -10.65 -18.44 -15.20
CA LEU A 61 -11.05 -18.16 -13.82
C LEU A 61 -12.50 -17.68 -13.76
N SER A 62 -13.20 -17.96 -12.65
CA SER A 62 -14.38 -17.21 -12.25
C SER A 62 -13.96 -16.11 -11.27
N PHE A 63 -14.73 -15.01 -11.23
CA PHE A 63 -14.46 -13.87 -10.38
C PHE A 63 -15.66 -13.58 -9.48
N ALA A 64 -15.39 -13.22 -8.22
CA ALA A 64 -16.42 -12.81 -7.25
C ALA A 64 -15.85 -11.69 -6.34
N PRO A 65 -16.37 -10.44 -6.45
CA PRO A 65 -16.10 -9.43 -5.44
C PRO A 65 -16.91 -9.72 -4.19
N VAL A 66 -16.29 -9.53 -3.02
CA VAL A 66 -16.92 -9.79 -1.71
C VAL A 66 -16.60 -8.62 -0.77
N ALA A 67 -17.63 -7.99 -0.23
CA ALA A 67 -17.43 -6.98 0.80
C ALA A 67 -16.80 -7.62 2.06
N LEU A 68 -15.92 -6.89 2.74
CA LEU A 68 -15.19 -7.41 3.91
C LEU A 68 -16.13 -7.92 5.01
N ASP A 69 -17.29 -7.27 5.21
CA ASP A 69 -18.27 -7.67 6.22
C ASP A 69 -18.91 -9.04 5.92
N ASP A 70 -19.00 -9.42 4.65
CA ASP A 70 -19.56 -10.71 4.22
C ASP A 70 -18.48 -11.81 4.14
N ALA A 71 -17.21 -11.46 4.23
CA ALA A 71 -16.09 -12.38 3.97
C ALA A 71 -16.11 -13.61 4.89
N ALA A 72 -16.44 -13.44 6.17
CA ALA A 72 -16.47 -14.56 7.12
C ALA A 72 -17.42 -15.68 6.71
N ASN A 73 -18.62 -15.33 6.28
CA ASN A 73 -19.65 -16.28 5.86
C ASN A 73 -19.33 -16.90 4.49
N LEU A 74 -18.89 -16.08 3.54
CA LEU A 74 -18.67 -16.55 2.17
C LEU A 74 -17.42 -17.42 2.05
N LEU A 75 -16.32 -17.05 2.71
CA LEU A 75 -15.07 -17.82 2.64
C LEU A 75 -15.18 -19.20 3.30
N ALA A 76 -16.01 -19.35 4.34
CA ALA A 76 -16.20 -20.62 5.03
C ALA A 76 -16.81 -21.73 4.16
N GLY A 77 -17.54 -21.35 3.09
CA GLY A 77 -18.17 -22.31 2.15
C GLY A 77 -17.36 -22.61 0.90
N GLU A 78 -16.18 -22.03 0.74
CA GLU A 78 -15.38 -22.14 -0.48
C GLU A 78 -14.50 -23.40 -0.50
N ASP A 79 -14.20 -23.89 -1.72
CA ASP A 79 -13.35 -25.07 -1.92
C ASP A 79 -11.86 -24.64 -1.93
N PRO A 80 -11.05 -25.10 -0.95
CA PRO A 80 -9.63 -24.76 -0.87
C PRO A 80 -8.78 -25.13 -2.09
N LYS A 81 -9.23 -26.09 -2.89
CA LYS A 81 -8.50 -26.55 -4.09
C LYS A 81 -8.64 -25.60 -5.26
N THR A 82 -9.75 -24.89 -5.33
CA THR A 82 -10.13 -24.09 -6.50
C THR A 82 -10.30 -22.60 -6.17
N THR A 83 -10.18 -22.16 -4.92
CA THR A 83 -10.41 -20.78 -4.53
C THR A 83 -9.11 -20.08 -4.15
N LEU A 84 -8.93 -18.89 -4.71
CA LEU A 84 -7.86 -17.94 -4.41
C LEU A 84 -8.49 -16.66 -3.86
N VAL A 85 -7.98 -16.18 -2.73
CA VAL A 85 -8.46 -14.97 -2.08
C VAL A 85 -7.43 -13.86 -2.26
N TRP A 86 -7.86 -12.72 -2.76
CA TRP A 86 -7.08 -11.48 -2.86
C TRP A 86 -7.75 -10.41 -2.01
N THR A 87 -6.99 -9.78 -1.13
CA THR A 87 -7.48 -8.71 -0.25
C THR A 87 -7.01 -7.37 -0.80
N LEU A 88 -7.97 -6.48 -1.07
CA LEU A 88 -7.74 -5.09 -1.45
C LEU A 88 -8.33 -4.14 -0.41
N THR A 89 -8.22 -4.47 0.86
CA THR A 89 -8.52 -3.53 1.93
C THR A 89 -7.23 -2.88 2.39
N ASP A 90 -7.26 -1.58 2.61
CA ASP A 90 -6.05 -0.87 3.01
C ASP A 90 -5.61 -1.24 4.43
N GLY A 91 -6.49 -1.81 5.23
CA GLY A 91 -6.16 -2.24 6.60
C GLY A 91 -5.75 -1.10 7.53
N ILE A 92 -5.77 0.13 7.05
CA ILE A 92 -5.28 1.29 7.77
C ILE A 92 -6.03 1.49 9.07
N ALA A 93 -5.28 1.70 10.09
CA ALA A 93 -5.52 2.15 11.45
C ALA A 93 -6.61 1.45 12.24
N TYR A 94 -7.68 1.05 11.64
CA TYR A 94 -8.84 0.47 12.33
C TYR A 94 -9.04 -0.98 11.94
N PHE A 95 -8.04 -1.54 11.42
CA PHE A 95 -7.59 -2.91 11.19
C PHE A 95 -8.64 -3.97 11.00
N ARG A 96 -9.26 -3.91 9.85
CA ARG A 96 -10.00 -5.08 9.38
C ARG A 96 -9.31 -5.74 8.18
N GLY A 97 -8.36 -5.04 7.53
CA GLY A 97 -7.68 -5.53 6.33
C GLY A 97 -6.97 -6.87 6.50
N GLY A 98 -6.33 -7.09 7.63
CA GLY A 98 -5.72 -8.37 7.97
C GLY A 98 -6.71 -9.50 8.27
N ALA A 99 -8.01 -9.20 8.48
CA ALA A 99 -9.01 -10.21 8.78
C ALA A 99 -9.29 -11.13 7.58
N ALA A 100 -9.35 -10.61 6.36
CA ALA A 100 -9.63 -11.42 5.19
C ALA A 100 -8.56 -12.48 4.90
N PRO A 101 -7.24 -12.18 4.88
CA PRO A 101 -6.22 -13.20 4.76
C PRO A 101 -6.21 -14.19 5.95
N ALA A 102 -6.52 -13.74 7.17
CA ALA A 102 -6.64 -14.64 8.34
C ALA A 102 -7.80 -15.63 8.16
N LEU A 103 -8.97 -15.16 7.74
CA LEU A 103 -10.13 -15.98 7.44
C LEU A 103 -9.86 -16.98 6.31
N ALA A 104 -9.22 -16.53 5.23
CA ALA A 104 -8.84 -17.40 4.12
C ALA A 104 -7.90 -18.51 4.59
N ARG A 105 -6.87 -18.17 5.38
CA ARG A 105 -5.94 -19.16 5.96
C ARG A 105 -6.65 -20.13 6.93
N LEU A 106 -7.56 -19.63 7.77
CA LEU A 106 -8.34 -20.46 8.68
C LEU A 106 -9.18 -21.51 7.92
N ASN A 107 -9.70 -21.16 6.75
CA ASN A 107 -10.47 -22.04 5.87
C ASN A 107 -9.59 -22.84 4.88
N GLY A 108 -8.28 -22.77 4.99
CA GLY A 108 -7.35 -23.46 4.10
C GLY A 108 -7.31 -22.96 2.67
N LEU A 109 -7.87 -21.77 2.40
CA LEU A 109 -7.91 -21.15 1.07
C LEU A 109 -6.54 -20.63 0.67
N LYS A 110 -6.27 -20.61 -0.64
CA LYS A 110 -5.05 -20.01 -1.17
C LYS A 110 -5.12 -18.49 -1.08
N LEU A 111 -3.99 -17.85 -0.73
CA LEU A 111 -3.85 -16.41 -0.71
C LEU A 111 -3.05 -15.91 -1.92
N LEU A 112 -3.49 -14.82 -2.51
CA LEU A 112 -2.70 -13.97 -3.38
C LEU A 112 -2.16 -12.80 -2.55
N GLY A 113 -0.85 -12.59 -2.60
CA GLY A 113 -0.16 -11.58 -1.82
C GLY A 113 0.18 -12.04 -0.40
N ALA A 114 0.10 -11.11 0.53
CA ALA A 114 0.50 -11.28 1.92
C ALA A 114 -0.48 -12.11 2.74
N ASP A 115 0.03 -12.78 3.76
CA ASP A 115 -0.79 -13.33 4.85
C ASP A 115 -1.11 -12.25 5.91
N ASP A 116 -1.90 -12.62 6.89
CA ASP A 116 -2.34 -11.74 7.97
C ASP A 116 -1.18 -11.22 8.84
N ALA A 117 -0.13 -12.01 9.04
CA ALA A 117 1.02 -11.61 9.84
C ALA A 117 1.84 -10.52 9.13
N LEU A 118 2.12 -10.72 7.84
CA LEU A 118 2.82 -9.72 7.03
C LEU A 118 1.97 -8.47 6.80
N PHE A 119 0.65 -8.64 6.65
CA PHE A 119 -0.30 -7.54 6.57
C PHE A 119 -0.26 -6.66 7.84
N ALA A 120 -0.32 -7.29 9.04
CA ALA A 120 -0.23 -6.58 10.31
C ALA A 120 1.13 -5.89 10.52
N LEU A 121 2.23 -6.51 10.09
CA LEU A 121 3.55 -5.91 10.16
C LEU A 121 3.65 -4.68 9.25
N CYS A 122 3.17 -4.77 8.02
CA CYS A 122 3.20 -3.68 7.03
C CYS A 122 2.48 -2.43 7.56
N GLN A 123 1.37 -2.61 8.28
CA GLN A 123 0.54 -1.53 8.78
C GLN A 123 1.16 -0.73 9.95
N ASP A 124 2.17 -1.24 10.62
CA ASP A 124 2.85 -0.57 11.73
C ASP A 124 4.26 -0.14 11.30
N LYS A 125 4.42 1.16 10.95
CA LYS A 125 5.67 1.69 10.40
C LYS A 125 6.85 1.58 11.37
N PHE A 126 6.60 1.73 12.66
CA PHE A 126 7.66 1.60 13.67
C PHE A 126 8.14 0.15 13.77
N ARG A 127 7.21 -0.81 13.85
CA ARG A 127 7.55 -2.23 13.91
C ARG A 127 8.16 -2.73 12.61
N SER A 128 7.58 -2.35 11.47
CA SER A 128 8.15 -2.73 10.17
C SER A 128 9.55 -2.18 9.99
N GLY A 129 9.79 -0.90 10.35
CA GLY A 129 11.12 -0.30 10.33
C GLY A 129 12.14 -1.06 11.21
N ALA A 130 11.74 -1.50 12.41
CA ALA A 130 12.60 -2.30 13.29
C ALA A 130 12.96 -3.66 12.67
N VAL A 131 11.98 -4.35 12.07
CA VAL A 131 12.22 -5.64 11.39
C VAL A 131 13.11 -5.45 10.17
N LEU A 132 12.86 -4.43 9.34
CA LEU A 132 13.67 -4.12 8.17
C LEU A 132 15.12 -3.77 8.57
N GLY A 133 15.30 -3.01 9.66
CA GLY A 133 16.62 -2.71 10.20
C GLY A 133 17.35 -3.96 10.68
N ALA A 134 16.64 -4.90 11.33
CA ALA A 134 17.21 -6.20 11.73
C ALA A 134 17.62 -7.07 10.53
N LEU A 135 16.99 -6.88 9.36
CA LEU A 135 17.41 -7.51 8.10
C LEU A 135 18.59 -6.79 7.42
N GLY A 136 19.14 -5.75 8.04
CA GLY A 136 20.26 -4.97 7.49
C GLY A 136 19.86 -4.05 6.34
N LEU A 137 18.56 -3.75 6.17
CA LEU A 137 18.09 -2.87 5.11
C LEU A 137 18.24 -1.39 5.50
N PRO A 138 18.40 -0.49 4.52
CA PRO A 138 18.72 0.92 4.75
C PRO A 138 17.48 1.72 5.15
N VAL A 139 16.92 1.44 6.32
CA VAL A 139 15.77 2.17 6.87
C VAL A 139 16.21 3.28 7.81
N PRO A 140 15.57 4.46 7.80
CA PRO A 140 15.80 5.48 8.80
C PRO A 140 15.43 4.95 10.19
N GLN A 141 16.35 5.02 11.14
CA GLN A 141 16.05 4.67 12.54
C GLN A 141 15.01 5.66 13.08
N SER A 142 13.93 5.14 13.67
CA SER A 142 12.75 5.94 14.02
C SER A 142 12.54 6.02 15.53
N GLY A 143 12.01 7.14 16.00
CA GLY A 143 11.35 7.25 17.28
C GLY A 143 9.84 6.98 17.16
N LEU A 144 9.19 6.79 18.30
CA LEU A 144 7.75 6.61 18.45
C LEU A 144 7.24 7.54 19.56
N ALA A 145 6.18 8.29 19.30
CA ALA A 145 5.54 9.12 20.30
C ALA A 145 4.02 8.93 20.31
N ARG A 146 3.42 9.08 21.50
CA ARG A 146 1.97 9.03 21.71
C ARG A 146 1.55 10.20 22.55
N ASP A 147 0.58 10.98 22.09
CA ASP A 147 -0.06 12.06 22.84
C ASP A 147 0.97 12.98 23.56
N GLY A 148 1.98 13.41 22.81
CA GLY A 148 3.03 14.31 23.32
C GLY A 148 4.06 13.67 24.24
N ARG A 149 4.19 12.34 24.24
CA ARG A 149 5.17 11.61 25.06
C ARG A 149 5.97 10.65 24.19
N TRP A 150 7.27 10.57 24.42
CA TRP A 150 8.12 9.56 23.80
C TRP A 150 7.83 8.17 24.37
N LEU A 151 7.62 7.21 23.49
CA LEU A 151 7.70 5.77 23.76
C LEU A 151 9.08 5.23 23.38
N ALA A 152 9.67 5.80 22.33
CA ALA A 152 11.06 5.62 21.94
C ALA A 152 11.54 6.93 21.31
N GLU A 153 12.66 7.50 21.78
CA GLU A 153 13.20 8.74 21.24
C GLU A 153 13.85 8.50 19.88
N PRO A 154 13.69 9.44 18.91
CA PRO A 154 14.37 9.36 17.63
C PRO A 154 15.85 9.70 17.79
N PRO A 155 16.73 9.21 16.88
CA PRO A 155 18.12 9.65 16.88
C PRO A 155 18.24 11.14 16.54
N ALA A 156 19.37 11.75 16.89
CA ALA A 156 19.67 13.11 16.49
C ALA A 156 19.75 13.23 14.96
N SER A 157 19.20 14.32 14.40
CA SER A 157 19.20 14.57 12.96
C SER A 157 19.48 16.05 12.67
N PRO A 158 20.61 16.38 12.00
CA PRO A 158 20.89 17.74 11.57
C PRO A 158 19.89 18.29 10.56
N ALA A 159 19.29 17.41 9.75
CA ALA A 159 18.26 17.77 8.77
C ALA A 159 16.86 17.97 9.39
N GLY A 160 16.71 17.69 10.68
CA GLY A 160 15.42 17.63 11.37
C GLY A 160 14.75 16.26 11.20
N TRP A 161 13.48 16.22 11.49
CA TRP A 161 12.69 14.98 11.50
C TRP A 161 11.46 15.11 10.63
N PHE A 162 10.98 13.98 10.15
CA PHE A 162 9.68 13.83 9.53
C PHE A 162 8.74 13.10 10.49
N VAL A 163 7.58 13.68 10.74
CA VAL A 163 6.57 13.17 11.67
C VAL A 163 5.37 12.69 10.87
N LYS A 164 5.03 11.42 11.02
CA LYS A 164 3.88 10.80 10.34
C LYS A 164 3.15 9.84 11.26
N PRO A 165 1.83 9.64 11.08
CA PRO A 165 1.09 8.62 11.81
C PRO A 165 1.72 7.23 11.63
N ASN A 166 1.72 6.43 12.69
CA ASN A 166 2.36 5.11 12.69
C ASN A 166 1.59 4.10 11.83
N ARG A 167 0.26 4.13 11.91
CA ARG A 167 -0.61 3.12 11.31
C ARG A 167 -1.56 3.65 10.24
N LEU A 168 -1.48 4.93 9.92
CA LEU A 168 -2.22 5.52 8.82
C LEU A 168 -1.39 5.53 7.54
N GLY A 169 -2.04 5.27 6.42
CA GLY A 169 -1.47 5.39 5.08
C GLY A 169 -2.06 6.55 4.30
N ALA A 170 -1.90 6.50 2.98
CA ALA A 170 -2.52 7.44 2.04
C ALA A 170 -2.30 8.92 2.39
N LYS A 171 -1.23 9.26 3.10
CA LYS A 171 -0.88 10.62 3.59
C LYS A 171 -1.81 11.21 4.65
N ILE A 172 -2.77 10.43 5.17
CA ILE A 172 -3.64 10.87 6.26
C ILE A 172 -2.77 11.31 7.45
N GLY A 173 -3.02 12.50 7.99
CA GLY A 173 -2.28 13.08 9.10
C GLY A 173 -0.87 13.57 8.76
N ILE A 174 -0.54 13.71 7.48
CA ILE A 174 0.65 14.42 7.01
C ILE A 174 0.24 15.84 6.61
N TRP A 175 0.79 16.82 7.30
CA TRP A 175 0.49 18.23 7.10
C TRP A 175 1.72 19.00 6.62
N PRO A 176 1.61 20.24 6.14
CA PRO A 176 2.74 21.04 5.69
C PRO A 176 3.85 21.20 6.74
N ASP A 177 3.51 21.15 8.03
CA ASP A 177 4.42 21.24 9.16
C ASP A 177 4.93 19.87 9.67
N SER A 178 4.65 18.77 8.97
CA SER A 178 5.13 17.41 9.33
C SER A 178 6.65 17.27 9.26
N ARG A 179 7.35 18.15 8.54
CA ARG A 179 8.80 18.30 8.65
C ARG A 179 9.15 19.24 9.80
N SER A 180 9.71 18.70 10.88
CA SER A 180 10.08 19.46 12.08
C SER A 180 11.60 19.54 12.25
N ARG A 181 12.08 20.68 12.71
CA ARG A 181 13.48 20.85 13.17
C ARG A 181 13.62 20.79 14.68
N ASP A 182 12.51 20.72 15.39
CA ASP A 182 12.43 20.71 16.84
C ASP A 182 11.65 19.50 17.33
N LEU A 183 12.20 18.78 18.29
CA LEU A 183 11.55 17.62 18.92
C LEU A 183 10.34 18.01 19.77
N GLY A 184 10.30 19.24 20.30
CA GLY A 184 9.12 19.77 20.98
C GLY A 184 7.93 19.87 20.02
N HIS A 185 8.15 20.41 18.81
CA HIS A 185 7.13 20.46 17.76
C HIS A 185 6.74 19.06 17.28
N ALA A 186 7.66 18.10 17.22
CA ALA A 186 7.31 16.71 16.91
C ALA A 186 6.34 16.11 17.95
N LEU A 187 6.51 16.45 19.24
CA LEU A 187 5.57 16.03 20.28
C LEU A 187 4.22 16.76 20.19
N GLU A 188 4.18 18.01 19.74
CA GLU A 188 2.91 18.71 19.46
C GLU A 188 2.16 18.06 18.31
N LEU A 189 2.85 17.70 17.23
CA LEU A 189 2.26 16.93 16.13
C LEU A 189 1.73 15.56 16.62
N SER A 190 2.42 14.93 17.57
CA SER A 190 1.94 13.66 18.14
C SER A 190 0.63 13.83 18.90
N ARG A 191 0.44 14.94 19.65
CA ARG A 191 -0.84 15.26 20.27
C ARG A 191 -1.93 15.50 19.23
N ARG A 192 -1.60 16.24 18.18
CA ARG A 192 -2.53 16.54 17.08
C ARG A 192 -2.99 15.26 16.35
N VAL A 193 -2.07 14.35 16.03
CA VAL A 193 -2.40 13.03 15.43
C VAL A 193 -3.25 12.22 16.39
N PHE A 194 -2.86 12.12 17.66
CA PHE A 194 -3.60 11.33 18.65
C PHE A 194 -5.01 11.86 18.86
N ALA A 195 -5.18 13.18 18.96
CA ALA A 195 -6.50 13.81 19.10
C ALA A 195 -7.40 13.57 17.89
N ALA A 196 -6.83 13.62 16.66
CA ALA A 196 -7.58 13.47 15.41
C ALA A 196 -7.87 12.01 15.05
N TYR A 197 -6.92 11.11 15.29
CA TYR A 197 -6.94 9.75 14.72
C TYR A 197 -6.71 8.63 15.73
N ARG A 198 -6.45 8.95 17.00
CA ARG A 198 -6.11 7.96 18.04
C ARG A 198 -4.90 7.07 17.68
N ASP A 199 -3.99 7.60 16.86
CA ASP A 199 -2.78 6.90 16.42
C ASP A 199 -1.51 7.47 17.05
N ASP A 200 -0.48 6.63 17.14
CA ASP A 200 0.88 7.03 17.47
C ASP A 200 1.54 7.74 16.29
N VAL A 201 2.65 8.40 16.52
CA VAL A 201 3.47 8.95 15.43
C VAL A 201 4.84 8.31 15.38
N VAL A 202 5.29 8.03 14.19
CA VAL A 202 6.70 7.74 13.88
C VAL A 202 7.42 9.05 13.63
N VAL A 203 8.57 9.22 14.26
CA VAL A 203 9.45 10.37 14.08
C VAL A 203 10.78 9.88 13.53
N GLN A 204 11.04 10.18 12.27
CA GLN A 204 12.20 9.72 11.52
C GLN A 204 13.14 10.87 11.20
N PRO A 205 14.47 10.67 11.15
CA PRO A 205 15.35 11.63 10.50
C PRO A 205 14.81 12.03 9.14
N TYR A 206 14.79 13.31 8.85
CA TYR A 206 14.38 13.77 7.55
C TYR A 206 15.40 13.36 6.49
N VAL A 207 14.96 12.58 5.52
CA VAL A 207 15.80 12.12 4.41
C VAL A 207 15.55 13.00 3.20
N THR A 208 16.61 13.59 2.66
CA THR A 208 16.60 14.34 1.40
C THR A 208 16.53 13.39 0.20
N GLY A 209 16.40 13.93 -0.99
CA GLY A 209 16.38 13.16 -2.23
C GLY A 209 15.01 13.05 -2.87
N ARG A 210 14.95 12.31 -3.97
CA ARG A 210 13.74 12.11 -4.78
C ARG A 210 12.91 10.96 -4.24
N ASN A 211 11.60 11.06 -4.35
CA ASN A 211 10.71 9.92 -4.07
C ASN A 211 10.84 8.89 -5.19
N ALA A 212 11.11 7.65 -4.83
CA ALA A 212 11.08 6.54 -5.77
C ALA A 212 10.13 5.46 -5.26
N ARG A 213 9.41 4.82 -6.19
CA ARG A 213 8.53 3.69 -5.92
C ARG A 213 8.93 2.51 -6.78
N ALA A 214 9.01 1.34 -6.16
CA ALA A 214 9.15 0.07 -6.84
C ALA A 214 7.85 -0.71 -6.68
N SER A 215 7.18 -1.04 -7.80
CA SER A 215 5.92 -1.77 -7.82
C SER A 215 6.10 -3.12 -8.49
N PHE A 216 5.45 -4.14 -7.94
CA PHE A 216 5.57 -5.52 -8.39
C PHE A 216 4.20 -6.14 -8.62
N LEU A 217 4.05 -6.84 -9.76
CA LEU A 217 2.97 -7.75 -10.05
C LEU A 217 3.53 -9.05 -10.64
N GLY A 218 3.19 -10.17 -10.03
CA GLY A 218 3.60 -11.50 -10.44
C GLY A 218 2.77 -12.04 -11.61
N LEU A 219 2.97 -11.49 -12.81
CA LEU A 219 2.18 -11.81 -14.00
C LEU A 219 2.39 -13.24 -14.52
N LYS A 220 3.50 -13.87 -14.15
CA LYS A 220 3.88 -15.23 -14.55
C LYS A 220 4.42 -15.96 -13.32
N PRO A 221 4.31 -17.30 -13.26
CA PRO A 221 5.03 -18.08 -12.26
C PRO A 221 6.54 -17.75 -12.29
N ASP A 222 7.15 -17.72 -11.11
CA ASP A 222 8.60 -17.46 -10.94
C ASP A 222 9.06 -16.08 -11.45
N THR A 223 8.16 -15.09 -11.48
CA THR A 223 8.52 -13.69 -11.78
C THR A 223 9.51 -13.17 -10.73
N GLY A 224 10.67 -12.75 -11.17
CA GLY A 224 11.73 -12.19 -10.33
C GLY A 224 11.72 -10.67 -10.26
N VAL A 225 12.69 -10.10 -9.55
CA VAL A 225 12.82 -8.65 -9.33
C VAL A 225 13.08 -7.84 -10.59
N GLU A 226 13.44 -8.48 -11.69
CA GLU A 226 13.57 -7.85 -13.02
C GLU A 226 12.25 -7.26 -13.51
N ALA A 227 11.12 -7.82 -13.06
CA ALA A 227 9.79 -7.32 -13.39
C ALA A 227 9.33 -6.12 -12.55
N LEU A 228 10.15 -5.64 -11.60
CA LEU A 228 9.83 -4.43 -10.85
C LEU A 228 9.80 -3.22 -11.78
N GLY A 229 8.70 -2.47 -11.70
CA GLY A 229 8.62 -1.11 -12.19
C GLY A 229 9.20 -0.16 -11.15
N ILE A 230 10.36 0.48 -11.44
CA ILE A 230 11.02 1.38 -10.51
C ILE A 230 11.04 2.77 -11.11
N VAL A 231 10.32 3.70 -10.48
CA VAL A 231 10.20 5.08 -10.99
C VAL A 231 10.42 6.10 -9.89
N PHE A 232 10.90 7.26 -10.28
CA PHE A 232 10.73 8.49 -9.51
C PHE A 232 9.32 9.00 -9.67
N VAL A 233 8.71 9.44 -8.56
CA VAL A 233 7.38 10.05 -8.53
C VAL A 233 7.56 11.54 -8.29
N GLU A 234 7.48 12.33 -9.36
CA GLU A 234 7.68 13.77 -9.32
C GLU A 234 6.34 14.48 -9.11
N SER A 235 6.14 15.07 -7.96
CA SER A 235 4.90 15.78 -7.59
C SER A 235 5.07 17.30 -7.48
N GLY A 236 6.26 17.83 -7.80
CA GLY A 236 6.55 19.27 -7.69
C GLY A 236 6.80 19.76 -6.25
N SER A 237 6.66 18.89 -5.24
CA SER A 237 6.91 19.18 -3.83
C SER A 237 7.88 18.18 -3.22
N ASP A 238 8.56 18.57 -2.14
CA ASP A 238 9.51 17.72 -1.42
C ASP A 238 8.83 16.50 -0.76
N PHE A 239 7.61 16.70 -0.26
CA PHE A 239 6.69 15.63 0.17
C PHE A 239 5.25 16.07 -0.07
N GLN A 240 4.37 15.09 -0.26
CA GLN A 240 2.95 15.33 -0.43
C GLN A 240 2.23 15.29 0.92
N THR A 241 1.23 16.15 1.06
CA THR A 241 0.36 16.26 2.24
C THR A 241 -1.00 15.60 1.98
N MET A 242 -1.81 15.51 3.04
CA MET A 242 -3.20 15.09 2.93
C MET A 242 -4.03 16.04 2.04
N GLU A 243 -3.77 17.36 2.11
CA GLU A 243 -4.44 18.35 1.26
C GLU A 243 -4.13 18.14 -0.22
N ASP A 244 -2.87 17.86 -0.56
CA ASP A 244 -2.47 17.56 -1.94
C ASP A 244 -3.23 16.36 -2.47
N SER A 245 -3.47 15.36 -1.64
CA SER A 245 -4.18 14.16 -2.04
C SER A 245 -5.69 14.36 -2.12
N LEU A 246 -6.30 15.12 -1.20
CA LEU A 246 -7.72 15.48 -1.28
C LEU A 246 -8.01 16.33 -2.54
N ALA A 247 -7.08 17.23 -2.91
CA ALA A 247 -7.16 17.99 -4.16
C ALA A 247 -7.07 17.09 -5.40
N LEU A 248 -6.45 15.91 -5.28
CA LEU A 248 -6.30 14.93 -6.36
C LEU A 248 -7.60 14.19 -6.70
N TYR A 249 -8.41 13.91 -5.71
CA TYR A 249 -9.39 12.82 -5.78
C TYR A 249 -10.82 13.21 -5.40
N GLY A 250 -11.09 14.39 -4.85
CA GLY A 250 -12.45 14.84 -4.56
C GLY A 250 -13.13 15.46 -5.79
N ASP A 251 -14.39 15.91 -5.64
CA ASP A 251 -15.11 16.68 -6.66
C ASP A 251 -14.30 17.86 -7.20
N THR A 252 -13.47 18.46 -6.33
CA THR A 252 -12.48 19.48 -6.70
C THR A 252 -11.36 18.92 -7.57
N GLY A 253 -10.96 17.67 -7.39
CA GLY A 253 -9.96 17.00 -8.21
C GLY A 253 -10.47 16.65 -9.62
N GLU A 254 -11.73 16.25 -9.76
CA GLU A 254 -12.38 16.08 -11.07
C GLU A 254 -12.52 17.41 -11.79
N ALA A 255 -12.94 18.46 -11.09
CA ALA A 255 -13.03 19.80 -11.63
C ALA A 255 -11.63 20.34 -12.02
N ALA A 256 -10.61 20.11 -11.22
CA ALA A 256 -9.23 20.52 -11.50
C ALA A 256 -8.65 19.76 -12.70
N ARG A 257 -8.92 18.46 -12.83
CA ARG A 257 -8.55 17.67 -14.04
C ARG A 257 -9.27 18.16 -15.28
N ALA A 258 -10.58 18.38 -15.18
CA ALA A 258 -11.38 18.92 -16.29
C ALA A 258 -10.95 20.32 -16.70
N ALA A 259 -10.50 21.15 -15.76
CA ALA A 259 -9.96 22.48 -16.02
C ALA A 259 -8.48 22.49 -16.47
N GLY A 260 -7.80 21.34 -16.47
CA GLY A 260 -6.37 21.23 -16.79
C GLY A 260 -5.45 21.91 -15.77
N THR A 261 -5.94 22.21 -14.58
CA THR A 261 -5.17 22.84 -13.49
C THR A 261 -4.48 21.83 -12.58
N TYR A 262 -4.78 20.54 -12.78
CA TYR A 262 -4.17 19.43 -12.06
C TYR A 262 -3.12 18.72 -12.94
N ALA A 263 -1.91 18.61 -12.42
CA ALA A 263 -0.85 17.81 -13.02
C ALA A 263 -0.75 16.45 -12.30
N GLU A 264 -1.01 15.35 -13.01
CA GLU A 264 -0.67 14.04 -12.51
C GLU A 264 0.84 13.97 -12.22
N PRO A 265 1.28 13.29 -11.17
CA PRO A 265 2.70 13.08 -10.93
C PRO A 265 3.38 12.47 -12.15
N VAL A 266 4.56 12.97 -12.48
CA VAL A 266 5.35 12.45 -13.60
C VAL A 266 6.14 11.24 -13.09
N LEU A 267 6.00 10.11 -13.78
CA LEU A 267 6.74 8.88 -13.49
C LEU A 267 7.96 8.79 -14.40
N LEU A 268 9.15 8.83 -13.82
CA LEU A 268 10.42 8.76 -14.54
C LEU A 268 11.18 7.49 -14.14
N PRO A 269 11.56 6.60 -15.08
CA PRO A 269 12.34 5.42 -14.75
C PRO A 269 13.62 5.78 -14.00
N VAL A 270 13.84 5.17 -12.83
CA VAL A 270 15.06 5.41 -12.02
C VAL A 270 16.30 5.02 -12.81
N ALA A 271 16.25 3.89 -13.53
CA ALA A 271 17.35 3.41 -14.35
C ALA A 271 17.84 4.40 -15.41
N ALA A 272 16.97 5.33 -15.87
CA ALA A 272 17.33 6.31 -16.91
C ALA A 272 18.32 7.38 -16.41
N SER A 273 18.25 7.75 -15.13
CA SER A 273 19.10 8.79 -14.55
C SER A 273 20.06 8.25 -13.45
N GLN A 274 19.65 7.22 -12.71
CA GLN A 274 20.41 6.65 -11.59
C GLN A 274 20.40 5.09 -11.67
N PRO A 275 21.09 4.47 -12.64
CA PRO A 275 21.07 3.02 -12.83
C PRO A 275 21.66 2.23 -11.64
N ARG A 276 22.57 2.84 -10.86
CA ARG A 276 23.08 2.20 -9.64
C ARG A 276 22.03 2.14 -8.55
N ALA A 277 21.23 3.19 -8.40
CA ALA A 277 20.11 3.21 -7.48
C ALA A 277 19.06 2.16 -7.87
N ASP A 278 18.71 2.04 -9.17
CA ASP A 278 17.82 0.99 -9.67
C ASP A 278 18.28 -0.42 -9.27
N ALA A 279 19.57 -0.72 -9.53
CA ALA A 279 20.14 -2.01 -9.18
C ALA A 279 20.12 -2.29 -7.66
N ARG A 280 20.37 -1.29 -6.83
CA ARG A 280 20.30 -1.40 -5.37
C ARG A 280 18.86 -1.62 -4.89
N ILE A 281 17.88 -0.92 -5.46
CA ILE A 281 16.46 -1.10 -5.15
C ILE A 281 16.02 -2.54 -5.47
N ARG A 282 16.45 -3.10 -6.62
CA ARG A 282 16.20 -4.52 -6.95
C ARG A 282 16.82 -5.46 -5.92
N GLY A 283 18.03 -5.18 -5.46
CA GLY A 283 18.69 -5.96 -4.39
C GLY A 283 17.92 -5.90 -3.06
N ILE A 284 17.41 -4.73 -2.69
CA ILE A 284 16.56 -4.57 -1.49
C ILE A 284 15.26 -5.35 -1.65
N ALA A 285 14.60 -5.24 -2.80
CA ALA A 285 13.37 -5.99 -3.07
C ALA A 285 13.59 -7.51 -3.03
N GLN A 286 14.74 -8.00 -3.55
CA GLN A 286 15.13 -9.41 -3.42
C GLN A 286 15.27 -9.83 -1.96
N SER A 287 15.86 -8.97 -1.12
CA SER A 287 16.00 -9.22 0.32
C SER A 287 14.64 -9.23 1.04
N LEU A 288 13.71 -8.35 0.63
CA LEU A 288 12.35 -8.33 1.16
C LEU A 288 11.56 -9.59 0.77
N ILE A 289 11.68 -10.05 -0.49
CA ILE A 289 11.09 -11.29 -0.95
C ILE A 289 11.63 -12.48 -0.13
N ALA A 290 12.95 -12.56 0.03
CA ALA A 290 13.59 -13.66 0.76
C ALA A 290 13.34 -13.59 2.28
N GLY A 291 13.41 -12.39 2.88
CA GLY A 291 13.34 -12.20 4.33
C GLY A 291 11.93 -12.08 4.89
N LEU A 292 10.99 -11.49 4.14
CA LEU A 292 9.61 -11.28 4.57
C LEU A 292 8.60 -12.14 3.82
N GLY A 293 8.99 -12.78 2.72
CA GLY A 293 8.06 -13.55 1.88
C GLY A 293 7.13 -12.69 1.04
N LEU A 294 7.56 -11.47 0.66
CA LEU A 294 6.79 -10.65 -0.28
C LEU A 294 6.63 -11.39 -1.61
N ARG A 295 5.42 -11.36 -2.16
CA ARG A 295 5.08 -12.08 -3.39
C ARG A 295 3.84 -11.51 -4.06
N ASP A 296 3.62 -11.91 -5.28
CA ASP A 296 2.43 -11.69 -6.10
C ASP A 296 2.15 -10.20 -6.39
N VAL A 297 1.96 -9.39 -5.36
CA VAL A 297 1.71 -7.95 -5.46
C VAL A 297 2.26 -7.22 -4.23
N PHE A 298 3.04 -6.19 -4.45
CA PHE A 298 3.53 -5.30 -3.39
C PHE A 298 4.11 -4.02 -4.01
N SER A 299 4.30 -3.00 -3.19
CA SER A 299 5.10 -1.82 -3.53
C SER A 299 6.06 -1.48 -2.40
N VAL A 300 7.10 -0.72 -2.74
CA VAL A 300 8.13 -0.26 -1.80
C VAL A 300 8.48 1.18 -2.11
N ASP A 301 8.41 2.04 -1.10
CA ASP A 301 8.73 3.44 -1.23
C ASP A 301 10.14 3.75 -0.72
N PHE A 302 10.86 4.56 -1.48
CA PHE A 302 12.24 4.95 -1.21
C PHE A 302 12.43 6.46 -1.29
N ARG A 303 13.47 6.92 -0.60
CA ARG A 303 14.16 8.18 -0.92
C ARG A 303 15.50 7.83 -1.56
N VAL A 304 15.80 8.47 -2.68
CA VAL A 304 17.05 8.29 -3.42
C VAL A 304 17.75 9.63 -3.53
N GLU A 305 18.96 9.69 -2.98
CA GLU A 305 19.81 10.89 -3.01
C GLU A 305 20.59 10.99 -4.33
N ALA A 306 21.19 12.16 -4.58
CA ALA A 306 21.92 12.42 -5.82
C ALA A 306 23.17 11.55 -5.99
N ASP A 307 23.72 11.02 -4.90
CA ASP A 307 24.89 10.13 -4.87
C ASP A 307 24.54 8.63 -4.95
N ASP A 308 23.29 8.31 -5.30
CA ASP A 308 22.71 6.96 -5.31
C ASP A 308 22.53 6.33 -3.91
N SER A 309 22.61 7.11 -2.83
CA SER A 309 22.22 6.65 -1.50
C SER A 309 20.74 6.39 -1.46
N ILE A 310 20.33 5.27 -0.84
CA ILE A 310 18.94 4.82 -0.81
C ILE A 310 18.49 4.67 0.63
N HIS A 311 17.29 5.17 0.91
CA HIS A 311 16.58 4.95 2.16
C HIS A 311 15.25 4.32 1.88
N LEU A 312 15.01 3.12 2.44
CA LEU A 312 13.74 2.43 2.37
C LEU A 312 12.79 3.08 3.38
N ILE A 313 11.68 3.61 2.92
CA ILE A 313 10.73 4.36 3.75
C ILE A 313 9.64 3.47 4.30
N GLU A 314 9.03 2.67 3.42
CA GLU A 314 7.99 1.69 3.78
C GLU A 314 7.78 0.70 2.65
N PHE A 315 7.15 -0.42 2.97
CA PHE A 315 6.63 -1.37 1.97
C PHE A 315 5.13 -1.54 2.18
N GLU A 316 4.44 -1.87 1.11
CA GLU A 316 3.00 -2.10 1.10
C GLU A 316 2.69 -3.45 0.48
N VAL A 317 1.86 -4.23 1.16
CA VAL A 317 1.41 -5.56 0.72
C VAL A 317 0.04 -5.53 0.07
N CYS A 318 -0.65 -4.41 0.21
CA CYS A 318 -1.89 -4.08 -0.46
C CYS A 318 -1.78 -2.68 -1.06
N PRO A 319 -0.93 -2.51 -2.09
CA PRO A 319 -0.76 -1.21 -2.72
C PRO A 319 -2.06 -0.77 -3.40
N GLY A 320 -2.27 0.54 -3.47
CA GLY A 320 -3.42 1.13 -4.14
C GLY A 320 -3.42 0.86 -5.64
N LEU A 321 -3.89 -0.31 -6.06
CA LEU A 321 -3.92 -0.72 -7.46
C LEU A 321 -4.73 0.21 -8.37
N PRO A 322 -5.86 0.80 -7.93
CA PRO A 322 -6.58 1.78 -8.72
C PRO A 322 -5.83 3.08 -8.94
N CYS A 323 -4.78 3.36 -8.14
CA CYS A 323 -3.98 4.56 -8.28
C CYS A 323 -3.29 4.65 -9.64
N PHE A 324 -3.01 5.87 -10.07
CA PHE A 324 -2.47 6.18 -11.39
C PHE A 324 -1.14 5.47 -11.69
N ASP A 325 -0.29 5.26 -10.68
CA ASP A 325 1.02 4.65 -10.86
C ASP A 325 0.92 3.18 -11.30
N PHE A 326 0.09 2.34 -10.66
CA PHE A 326 -0.11 0.97 -11.11
C PHE A 326 -0.76 0.89 -12.49
N ARG A 327 -1.74 1.76 -12.78
CA ARG A 327 -2.33 1.83 -14.12
C ARG A 327 -1.30 2.22 -15.17
N ALA A 328 -0.43 3.20 -14.85
CA ALA A 328 0.66 3.59 -15.73
C ALA A 328 1.67 2.45 -15.93
N TYR A 329 2.04 1.75 -14.86
CA TYR A 329 2.91 0.57 -14.95
C TYR A 329 2.33 -0.52 -15.84
N CYS A 330 1.07 -0.88 -15.63
CA CYS A 330 0.42 -1.91 -16.44
C CYS A 330 0.51 -1.56 -17.93
N ARG A 331 0.27 -0.30 -18.29
CA ARG A 331 0.32 0.17 -19.68
C ARG A 331 1.74 0.23 -20.23
N THR A 332 2.66 0.87 -19.49
CA THR A 332 4.00 1.20 -20.00
C THR A 332 4.98 0.04 -19.92
N GLN A 333 4.86 -0.80 -18.91
CA GLN A 333 5.81 -1.88 -18.65
C GLN A 333 5.34 -3.23 -19.20
N TRP A 334 4.03 -3.43 -19.27
CA TRP A 334 3.47 -4.73 -19.64
C TRP A 334 2.45 -4.66 -20.79
N GLU A 335 2.18 -3.46 -21.31
CA GLU A 335 1.20 -3.23 -22.39
C GLU A 335 -0.19 -3.79 -22.05
N MET A 336 -0.58 -3.74 -20.78
CA MET A 336 -1.82 -4.32 -20.26
C MET A 336 -2.68 -3.27 -19.58
N GLY A 337 -4.00 -3.46 -19.60
CA GLY A 337 -4.93 -2.79 -18.68
C GLY A 337 -4.80 -3.34 -17.26
N LEU A 338 -5.23 -2.58 -16.25
CA LEU A 338 -5.17 -2.99 -14.84
C LEU A 338 -5.90 -4.32 -14.60
N ALA A 339 -7.14 -4.45 -15.09
CA ALA A 339 -7.94 -5.66 -14.94
C ALA A 339 -7.25 -6.89 -15.56
N ASP A 340 -6.62 -6.72 -16.73
CA ASP A 340 -5.86 -7.80 -17.38
C ASP A 340 -4.63 -8.21 -16.57
N ALA A 341 -3.89 -7.25 -16.02
CA ALA A 341 -2.72 -7.51 -15.19
C ALA A 341 -3.12 -8.21 -13.89
N MET A 342 -4.20 -7.78 -13.24
CA MET A 342 -4.73 -8.43 -12.05
C MET A 342 -5.16 -9.88 -12.33
N ALA A 343 -5.91 -10.10 -13.39
CA ALA A 343 -6.33 -11.44 -13.77
C ALA A 343 -5.14 -12.35 -14.13
N ALA A 344 -4.09 -11.80 -14.78
CA ALA A 344 -2.86 -12.53 -15.08
C ALA A 344 -2.12 -12.92 -13.80
N THR A 345 -2.01 -12.00 -12.83
CA THR A 345 -1.41 -12.28 -11.51
C THR A 345 -2.17 -13.38 -10.77
N ALA A 346 -3.51 -13.33 -10.76
CA ALA A 346 -4.32 -14.37 -10.16
C ALA A 346 -4.14 -15.74 -10.85
N ALA A 347 -4.13 -15.77 -12.17
CA ALA A 347 -3.88 -17.01 -12.93
C ALA A 347 -2.49 -17.57 -12.67
N SER A 348 -1.47 -16.71 -12.62
CA SER A 348 -0.09 -17.08 -12.29
C SER A 348 0.00 -17.76 -10.92
N ARG A 349 -0.69 -17.21 -9.91
CA ARG A 349 -0.70 -17.77 -8.56
C ARG A 349 -1.34 -19.16 -8.46
N PHE A 350 -2.34 -19.46 -9.30
CA PHE A 350 -2.89 -20.81 -9.38
C PHE A 350 -1.89 -21.82 -9.97
N LEU A 351 -1.06 -21.37 -10.91
CA LEU A 351 -0.06 -22.21 -11.59
C LEU A 351 1.23 -22.38 -10.78
N ALA A 352 1.52 -21.44 -9.86
CA ALA A 352 2.69 -21.53 -9.00
C ALA A 352 2.62 -22.79 -8.13
N SER A 353 3.72 -23.52 -8.06
CA SER A 353 3.85 -24.66 -7.16
C SER A 353 3.63 -24.22 -5.70
N PRO A 354 3.04 -25.07 -4.85
CA PRO A 354 2.94 -24.74 -3.43
C PRO A 354 4.34 -24.44 -2.89
N THR A 355 4.55 -23.21 -2.42
CA THR A 355 5.73 -22.88 -1.62
C THR A 355 5.72 -23.78 -0.39
N LYS A 356 6.77 -24.59 -0.24
CA LYS A 356 6.98 -25.47 0.90
C LYS A 356 7.10 -24.67 2.19
#